data_05a079b73c23e5445bee5cac3d143be9
#
_entry.id   05a079b73c23e5445bee5cac3d143be9
#
_cell.length_a   1.000
_cell.length_b   1.000
_cell.length_c   1.000
_cell.angle_alpha   90.00
_cell.angle_beta   90.00
_cell.angle_gamma   90.00
#
_symmetry.space_group_name_H-M   'P 1'
#
loop_
_entity.id
_entity.type
_entity.pdbx_description
1 polymer ?
#
loop_
_entity_poly.entity_id
_entity_poly.type
_entity_poly.pdbx_seq_one_letter_code
_entity_poly.pdbx_strand_id
1 'polypeptide(L)'
;LVGSEMCIRDRYNGMHAAPEGAWGLALPNYTLEWWSKVTSKSGNGGYTKNNQAIINSGGLGTELYIRFGDLIYSENGSYKNNFLQVKTMGSQFDTGDPTKGKGLEAQKWYHFAVSYDAASGTTLLYQNGTVVASLSSSIGQPMNIDQFQMISSGEEYFPDFCEMCQVRFWKVTRTVNQIKKSMYTEVDYTDKNLLLYLPMNEGEGATILHDVTGNGHDVEIGNSNLGNENRQKVTWETYSFAQ
;
A
#
# COMPACT_ATOMS: atom_id res chain seq x y z
N LEU A 1 -17.97 -5.93 -10.44
CA LEU A 1 -17.44 -7.28 -10.21
C LEU A 1 -18.44 -8.07 -9.39
N VAL A 2 -19.01 -9.12 -9.97
CA VAL A 2 -19.68 -10.17 -9.26
C VAL A 2 -18.66 -11.31 -9.16
N GLY A 3 -17.71 -11.15 -8.26
CA GLY A 3 -16.69 -12.14 -7.99
C GLY A 3 -16.25 -12.02 -6.55
N SER A 4 -15.93 -13.11 -5.91
CA SER A 4 -15.23 -13.10 -4.64
C SER A 4 -13.79 -12.70 -4.91
N GLU A 5 -13.36 -11.56 -4.35
CA GLU A 5 -11.96 -11.15 -4.38
C GLU A 5 -11.22 -11.90 -3.27
N MET A 6 -10.05 -12.43 -3.58
CA MET A 6 -9.14 -12.92 -2.56
C MET A 6 -8.22 -11.77 -2.14
N CYS A 7 -7.97 -11.69 -0.85
CA CYS A 7 -7.10 -10.68 -0.28
C CYS A 7 -6.10 -11.36 0.65
N ILE A 8 -4.92 -10.82 0.67
CA ILE A 8 -3.83 -11.37 1.45
C ILE A 8 -3.75 -10.73 2.83
N ARG A 9 -3.53 -11.55 3.82
CA ARG A 9 -3.22 -11.15 5.19
C ARG A 9 -1.85 -11.69 5.56
N ASP A 10 -0.88 -10.82 5.69
CA ASP A 10 0.45 -11.22 6.11
C ASP A 10 0.59 -11.13 7.63
N ARG A 11 1.20 -12.15 8.21
CA ARG A 11 1.44 -12.21 9.64
C ARG A 11 2.88 -11.91 10.03
N TYR A 12 3.85 -12.04 9.14
CA TYR A 12 5.24 -12.06 9.62
C TYR A 12 6.34 -11.50 8.72
N ASN A 13 6.28 -11.44 7.42
CA ASN A 13 7.46 -11.03 6.65
C ASN A 13 7.12 -10.54 5.25
N GLY A 14 7.43 -9.32 5.00
CA GLY A 14 7.17 -8.54 3.82
C GLY A 14 7.22 -9.24 2.47
N MET A 15 6.54 -8.65 1.52
CA MET A 15 6.53 -9.04 0.13
C MET A 15 7.49 -8.14 -0.63
N HIS A 16 8.39 -8.74 -1.39
CA HIS A 16 9.39 -8.02 -2.18
C HIS A 16 9.13 -8.22 -3.66
N ALA A 17 8.96 -7.14 -4.40
CA ALA A 17 9.02 -7.17 -5.85
C ALA A 17 10.47 -7.18 -6.28
N ALA A 18 10.85 -8.14 -7.08
CA ALA A 18 12.10 -8.30 -7.80
C ALA A 18 13.39 -8.03 -6.99
N PRO A 19 14.55 -8.46 -7.42
CA PRO A 19 15.79 -8.18 -6.71
C PRO A 19 15.99 -6.67 -6.53
N GLU A 20 16.51 -6.28 -5.37
CA GLU A 20 16.85 -4.90 -5.05
C GLU A 20 17.54 -4.21 -6.24
N GLY A 21 17.09 -3.00 -6.57
CA GLY A 21 17.64 -2.21 -7.67
C GLY A 21 17.08 -2.53 -9.06
N ALA A 22 16.09 -3.42 -9.19
CA ALA A 22 15.57 -3.81 -10.50
C ALA A 22 14.67 -2.78 -11.16
N TRP A 23 14.08 -1.86 -10.40
CA TRP A 23 13.09 -0.94 -10.94
C TRP A 23 13.74 0.28 -11.60
N GLY A 24 14.67 0.98 -10.95
CA GLY A 24 15.42 2.11 -11.51
C GLY A 24 14.57 3.15 -12.23
N LEU A 25 13.35 3.38 -11.77
CA LEU A 25 12.36 4.20 -12.46
C LEU A 25 12.35 5.62 -11.91
N ALA A 26 12.38 6.60 -12.81
CA ALA A 26 12.09 8.00 -12.49
C ALA A 26 10.72 8.37 -13.06
N LEU A 27 9.71 8.46 -12.21
CA LEU A 27 8.32 8.72 -12.60
C LEU A 27 7.95 10.19 -12.36
N PRO A 28 7.75 10.99 -13.42
CA PRO A 28 7.23 12.35 -13.27
C PRO A 28 5.76 12.36 -12.83
N ASN A 29 5.05 11.29 -13.13
CA ASN A 29 3.66 11.12 -12.75
C ASN A 29 3.42 9.69 -12.33
N TYR A 30 2.61 9.48 -11.29
CA TYR A 30 2.15 8.14 -10.93
C TYR A 30 0.80 8.17 -10.22
N THR A 31 0.18 7.01 -10.17
CA THR A 31 -0.92 6.71 -9.25
C THR A 31 -0.75 5.29 -8.75
N LEU A 32 -0.71 5.13 -7.44
CA LEU A 32 -0.73 3.85 -6.76
C LEU A 32 -2.10 3.67 -6.11
N GLU A 33 -2.76 2.54 -6.39
CA GLU A 33 -4.10 2.23 -5.90
C GLU A 33 -4.12 0.84 -5.26
N TRP A 34 -4.89 0.67 -4.19
CA TRP A 34 -5.10 -0.64 -3.55
C TRP A 34 -6.33 -0.63 -2.65
N TRP A 35 -6.81 -1.81 -2.31
CA TRP A 35 -7.74 -2.01 -1.22
C TRP A 35 -6.99 -2.47 0.03
N SER A 36 -7.38 -1.96 1.17
CA SER A 36 -6.81 -2.38 2.44
C SER A 36 -7.79 -2.23 3.59
N LYS A 37 -7.60 -3.08 4.60
CA LYS A 37 -8.39 -3.12 5.82
C LYS A 37 -7.44 -3.17 7.01
N VAL A 38 -7.60 -2.26 7.97
CA VAL A 38 -6.89 -2.34 9.25
C VAL A 38 -7.60 -3.35 10.16
N THR A 39 -6.85 -4.22 10.82
CA THR A 39 -7.41 -5.21 11.73
C THR A 39 -7.58 -4.64 13.14
N SER A 40 -8.45 -5.26 13.96
CA SER A 40 -8.76 -4.77 15.31
C SER A 40 -7.63 -4.94 16.34
N LYS A 41 -6.57 -5.66 15.99
CA LYS A 41 -5.44 -5.93 16.91
C LYS A 41 -4.45 -4.78 17.01
N SER A 42 -4.73 -3.69 16.39
CA SER A 42 -3.98 -2.48 16.56
C SER A 42 -4.15 -1.93 17.97
N GLY A 43 -3.15 -2.06 18.79
CA GLY A 43 -3.06 -1.20 19.97
C GLY A 43 -3.17 -1.81 21.37
N ASN A 44 -3.26 -3.09 21.55
CA ASN A 44 -3.08 -3.67 22.89
C ASN A 44 -1.76 -4.44 22.97
N GLY A 45 -0.76 -3.82 23.54
CA GLY A 45 0.47 -4.51 23.95
C GLY A 45 1.74 -4.08 23.25
N GLY A 46 1.97 -2.80 23.09
CA GLY A 46 3.33 -2.26 23.16
C GLY A 46 4.26 -2.44 21.97
N TYR A 47 3.81 -2.90 20.81
CA TYR A 47 4.69 -3.08 19.65
C TYR A 47 4.07 -2.59 18.32
N THR A 48 3.55 -1.39 18.32
CA THR A 48 3.54 -0.63 17.07
C THR A 48 4.92 -0.02 16.90
N LYS A 49 5.89 -0.79 16.46
CA LYS A 49 7.15 -0.21 16.04
C LYS A 49 6.88 0.70 14.84
N ASN A 50 7.46 1.88 14.87
CA ASN A 50 7.20 3.03 14.02
C ASN A 50 7.45 2.86 12.51
N ASN A 51 7.63 1.67 12.00
CA ASN A 51 8.16 1.42 10.67
C ASN A 51 7.40 0.33 9.88
N GLN A 52 6.14 0.09 10.19
CA GLN A 52 5.35 -0.92 9.48
C GLN A 52 4.80 -0.35 8.18
N ALA A 53 5.58 -0.41 7.12
CA ALA A 53 5.12 -0.03 5.80
C ALA A 53 4.15 -1.07 5.24
N ILE A 54 3.02 -0.62 4.72
CA ILE A 54 2.19 -1.44 3.84
C ILE A 54 2.70 -1.37 2.42
N ILE A 55 3.30 -0.26 2.01
CA ILE A 55 3.97 -0.07 0.73
C ILE A 55 5.22 0.78 0.94
N ASN A 56 6.33 0.36 0.33
CA ASN A 56 7.61 1.06 0.35
C ASN A 56 8.29 0.95 -1.03
N SER A 57 8.72 2.06 -1.60
CA SER A 57 9.37 2.12 -2.91
C SER A 57 10.85 2.52 -2.87
N GLY A 58 11.45 2.59 -1.70
CA GLY A 58 12.85 2.99 -1.55
C GLY A 58 13.29 2.86 -0.09
N GLY A 59 14.46 3.31 0.23
CA GLY A 59 14.96 3.34 1.61
C GLY A 59 14.03 4.14 2.53
N LEU A 60 14.05 3.86 3.82
CA LEU A 60 13.19 4.47 4.83
C LEU A 60 13.08 6.00 4.68
N GLY A 61 11.98 6.45 4.12
CA GLY A 61 11.54 7.85 4.22
C GLY A 61 11.94 8.78 3.09
N THR A 62 12.50 8.30 1.98
CA THR A 62 12.93 9.20 0.90
C THR A 62 11.94 9.32 -0.26
N GLU A 63 11.38 8.21 -0.76
CA GLU A 63 10.57 8.26 -1.96
C GLU A 63 9.07 8.10 -1.67
N LEU A 64 8.59 6.89 -1.53
CA LEU A 64 7.20 6.60 -1.17
C LEU A 64 7.17 5.57 -0.04
N TYR A 65 6.56 5.95 1.07
CA TYR A 65 6.39 5.10 2.23
C TYR A 65 4.97 5.26 2.77
N ILE A 66 4.21 4.18 2.78
CA ILE A 66 2.80 4.17 3.20
C ILE A 66 2.64 3.19 4.35
N ARG A 67 1.99 3.64 5.42
CA ARG A 67 1.75 2.83 6.61
C ARG A 67 0.44 3.14 7.30
N PHE A 68 -0.03 2.20 8.10
CA PHE A 68 -1.07 2.47 9.08
C PHE A 68 -0.44 2.93 10.40
N GLY A 69 -0.87 4.08 10.86
CA GLY A 69 -0.45 4.61 12.14
C GLY A 69 0.93 5.24 12.15
N ASP A 70 1.20 5.95 13.21
CA ASP A 70 2.48 6.49 13.63
C ASP A 70 2.36 6.97 15.09
N LEU A 71 3.48 7.42 15.66
CA LEU A 71 3.55 8.12 16.95
C LEU A 71 2.86 9.49 16.96
N ILE A 72 2.47 10.03 15.82
CA ILE A 72 1.88 11.37 15.70
C ILE A 72 0.61 11.50 16.54
N TYR A 73 -0.22 10.45 16.54
CA TYR A 73 -1.45 10.43 17.30
C TYR A 73 -1.33 9.42 18.44
N SER A 74 -0.94 9.90 19.60
CA SER A 74 -0.90 9.10 20.83
C SER A 74 -1.86 9.66 21.87
N GLU A 75 -2.50 8.79 22.62
CA GLU A 75 -3.35 9.14 23.72
C GLU A 75 -2.99 8.29 24.93
N ASN A 76 -2.62 8.92 26.03
CA ASN A 76 -2.16 8.24 27.24
C ASN A 76 -1.03 7.21 27.03
N GLY A 77 -0.11 7.48 26.12
CA GLY A 77 0.98 6.58 25.78
C GLY A 77 0.58 5.39 24.88
N SER A 78 -0.67 5.36 24.42
CA SER A 78 -1.15 4.37 23.45
C SER A 78 -1.14 4.97 22.05
N TYR A 79 -0.47 4.30 21.12
CA TYR A 79 -0.40 4.74 19.73
C TYR A 79 -1.72 4.47 19.02
N LYS A 80 -2.10 5.38 18.11
CA LYS A 80 -3.23 5.20 17.22
C LYS A 80 -2.68 4.76 15.86
N ASN A 81 -3.19 3.67 15.34
CA ASN A 81 -2.79 3.14 14.02
C ASN A 81 -3.98 3.00 13.06
N ASN A 82 -5.13 3.52 13.43
CA ASN A 82 -6.32 3.55 12.59
C ASN A 82 -6.38 4.79 11.69
N PHE A 83 -5.27 5.18 11.11
CA PHE A 83 -5.15 6.18 10.05
C PHE A 83 -4.08 5.74 9.07
N LEU A 84 -4.22 6.13 7.80
CA LEU A 84 -3.21 5.90 6.79
C LEU A 84 -2.29 7.11 6.69
N GLN A 85 -1.00 6.88 6.81
CA GLN A 85 0.03 7.89 6.61
C GLN A 85 0.81 7.62 5.34
N VAL A 86 1.05 8.67 4.59
CA VAL A 86 1.90 8.67 3.41
C VAL A 86 3.09 9.59 3.68
N LYS A 87 4.30 9.07 3.48
CA LYS A 87 5.53 9.85 3.38
C LYS A 87 6.00 9.79 1.94
N THR A 88 6.31 10.92 1.38
CA THR A 88 6.84 11.03 0.02
C THR A 88 7.75 12.24 -0.09
N MET A 89 8.89 12.10 -0.78
CA MET A 89 9.85 13.19 -1.05
C MET A 89 10.22 14.00 0.21
N GLY A 90 10.44 13.31 1.34
CA GLY A 90 10.81 13.94 2.61
C GLY A 90 9.68 14.59 3.40
N SER A 91 8.46 14.57 2.90
CA SER A 91 7.27 15.13 3.55
C SER A 91 6.24 14.06 3.88
N GLN A 92 5.31 14.34 4.78
CA GLN A 92 4.27 13.39 5.16
C GLN A 92 2.90 14.04 5.31
N PHE A 93 1.85 13.25 5.08
CA PHE A 93 0.44 13.61 5.28
C PHE A 93 -0.39 12.34 5.54
N ASP A 94 -1.63 12.47 5.96
CA ASP A 94 -2.45 11.34 6.40
C ASP A 94 -3.95 11.51 6.16
N THR A 95 -4.74 10.47 6.46
CA THR A 95 -6.20 10.47 6.33
C THR A 95 -6.92 11.30 7.41
N GLY A 96 -6.19 11.82 8.39
CA GLY A 96 -6.72 12.68 9.46
C GLY A 96 -6.60 12.05 10.85
N ASP A 97 -6.75 12.90 11.86
CA ASP A 97 -6.54 12.60 13.27
C ASP A 97 -7.60 11.63 13.82
N PRO A 98 -7.24 10.39 14.16
CA PRO A 98 -8.18 9.41 14.69
C PRO A 98 -8.71 9.78 16.07
N THR A 99 -8.01 10.62 16.84
CA THR A 99 -8.49 11.08 18.16
C THR A 99 -9.64 12.08 18.02
N LYS A 100 -9.81 12.67 16.84
CA LYS A 100 -10.89 13.60 16.47
C LYS A 100 -11.96 12.97 15.59
N GLY A 101 -12.05 11.65 15.59
CA GLY A 101 -13.06 10.92 14.83
C GLY A 101 -12.83 10.87 13.31
N LYS A 102 -11.59 11.17 12.86
CA LYS A 102 -11.20 11.08 11.45
C LYS A 102 -10.42 9.81 11.12
N GLY A 103 -10.31 8.89 12.05
CA GLY A 103 -9.63 7.62 11.87
C GLY A 103 -10.41 6.63 11.00
N LEU A 104 -9.72 5.59 10.57
CA LEU A 104 -10.31 4.46 9.88
C LEU A 104 -11.00 3.52 10.88
N GLU A 105 -12.13 2.97 10.49
CA GLU A 105 -12.79 1.93 11.27
C GLU A 105 -12.07 0.60 11.10
N ALA A 106 -11.76 -0.09 12.19
CA ALA A 106 -11.18 -1.41 12.14
C ALA A 106 -12.15 -2.41 11.45
N GLN A 107 -11.59 -3.42 10.77
CA GLN A 107 -12.35 -4.44 10.04
C GLN A 107 -13.19 -3.91 8.87
N LYS A 108 -12.96 -2.68 8.44
CA LYS A 108 -13.62 -2.09 7.28
C LYS A 108 -12.63 -1.92 6.11
N TRP A 109 -13.06 -2.33 4.94
CA TRP A 109 -12.31 -2.14 3.72
C TRP A 109 -12.39 -0.70 3.22
N TYR A 110 -11.27 -0.19 2.78
CA TYR A 110 -11.14 1.11 2.14
C TYR A 110 -10.33 0.96 0.85
N HIS A 111 -10.77 1.64 -0.19
CA HIS A 111 -9.94 1.88 -1.36
C HIS A 111 -9.08 3.11 -1.11
N PHE A 112 -7.78 2.97 -1.26
CA PHE A 112 -6.84 4.07 -1.20
C PHE A 112 -6.20 4.29 -2.55
N ALA A 113 -5.85 5.54 -2.84
CA ALA A 113 -4.95 5.88 -3.93
C ALA A 113 -4.05 7.05 -3.53
N VAL A 114 -2.82 6.99 -4.02
CA VAL A 114 -1.87 8.10 -3.93
C VAL A 114 -1.48 8.47 -5.35
N SER A 115 -1.72 9.72 -5.76
CA SER A 115 -1.30 10.22 -7.07
C SER A 115 -0.29 11.35 -6.90
N TYR A 116 0.68 11.42 -7.82
CA TYR A 116 1.68 12.45 -7.90
C TYR A 116 1.75 13.04 -9.31
N ASP A 117 1.89 14.35 -9.36
CA ASP A 117 2.10 15.12 -10.59
C ASP A 117 3.29 16.06 -10.39
N ALA A 118 4.41 15.78 -11.05
CA ALA A 118 5.61 16.59 -10.96
C ALA A 118 5.43 17.98 -11.55
N ALA A 119 4.57 18.17 -12.55
CA ALA A 119 4.36 19.47 -13.16
C ALA A 119 3.78 20.50 -12.17
N SER A 120 2.92 20.05 -11.26
CA SER A 120 2.37 20.87 -10.18
C SER A 120 3.10 20.66 -8.84
N GLY A 121 3.93 19.65 -8.70
CA GLY A 121 4.52 19.21 -7.43
C GLY A 121 3.48 18.72 -6.42
N THR A 122 2.32 18.25 -6.88
CA THR A 122 1.19 17.90 -6.00
C THR A 122 1.08 16.40 -5.82
N THR A 123 0.99 15.97 -4.57
CA THR A 123 0.58 14.61 -4.19
C THR A 123 -0.80 14.65 -3.56
N LEU A 124 -1.69 13.77 -4.01
CA LEU A 124 -3.06 13.64 -3.47
C LEU A 124 -3.24 12.26 -2.86
N LEU A 125 -3.88 12.22 -1.69
CA LEU A 125 -4.34 10.98 -1.05
C LEU A 125 -5.85 10.88 -1.21
N TYR A 126 -6.29 9.74 -1.71
CA TYR A 126 -7.70 9.41 -1.89
C TYR A 126 -8.10 8.28 -0.95
N GLN A 127 -9.31 8.40 -0.41
CA GLN A 127 -10.01 7.34 0.32
C GLN A 127 -11.39 7.16 -0.31
N ASN A 128 -11.68 5.94 -0.78
CA ASN A 128 -12.93 5.60 -1.45
C ASN A 128 -13.25 6.58 -2.61
N GLY A 129 -12.23 6.90 -3.41
CA GLY A 129 -12.34 7.80 -4.55
C GLY A 129 -12.57 9.28 -4.21
N THR A 130 -12.37 9.68 -2.97
CA THR A 130 -12.47 11.09 -2.52
C THR A 130 -11.11 11.57 -2.03
N VAL A 131 -10.68 12.75 -2.45
CA VAL A 131 -9.45 13.37 -1.94
C VAL A 131 -9.64 13.71 -0.47
N VAL A 132 -8.78 13.16 0.38
CA VAL A 132 -8.80 13.39 1.84
C VAL A 132 -7.63 14.20 2.33
N ALA A 133 -6.53 14.21 1.59
CA ALA A 133 -5.36 15.03 1.89
C ALA A 133 -4.56 15.38 0.64
N SER A 134 -3.80 16.46 0.72
CA SER A 134 -2.90 16.91 -0.33
C SER A 134 -1.59 17.41 0.25
N LEU A 135 -0.51 17.23 -0.50
CA LEU A 135 0.81 17.70 -0.17
C LEU A 135 1.41 18.38 -1.40
N SER A 136 2.03 19.54 -1.19
CA SER A 136 2.85 20.21 -2.22
C SER A 136 4.31 19.93 -1.96
N SER A 137 5.03 19.52 -2.98
CA SER A 137 6.46 19.25 -2.98
C SER A 137 7.18 20.04 -4.07
N SER A 138 8.44 19.74 -4.32
CA SER A 138 9.22 20.44 -5.35
C SER A 138 8.67 20.16 -6.75
N ILE A 139 8.34 21.23 -7.49
CA ILE A 139 7.88 21.17 -8.88
C ILE A 139 8.98 20.60 -9.78
N GLY A 140 8.60 19.75 -10.74
CA GLY A 140 9.47 19.22 -11.76
C GLY A 140 10.35 18.04 -11.32
N GLN A 141 10.24 17.58 -10.08
CA GLN A 141 11.03 16.47 -9.59
C GLN A 141 10.31 15.14 -9.83
N PRO A 142 10.88 14.19 -10.58
CA PRO A 142 10.32 12.85 -10.69
C PRO A 142 10.48 12.11 -9.35
N MET A 143 9.60 11.17 -9.10
CA MET A 143 9.79 10.20 -8.02
C MET A 143 10.68 9.06 -8.53
N ASN A 144 11.77 8.79 -7.80
CA ASN A 144 12.64 7.66 -8.10
C ASN A 144 12.13 6.43 -7.34
N ILE A 145 11.98 5.32 -8.05
CA ILE A 145 11.57 4.04 -7.49
C ILE A 145 12.64 3.01 -7.84
N ASP A 146 13.40 2.61 -6.84
CA ASP A 146 14.45 1.61 -6.99
C ASP A 146 13.93 0.20 -6.67
N GLN A 147 12.97 0.10 -5.78
CA GLN A 147 12.37 -1.16 -5.36
C GLN A 147 10.90 -0.94 -4.98
N PHE A 148 10.13 -2.02 -4.97
CA PHE A 148 8.76 -2.02 -4.50
C PHE A 148 8.58 -3.15 -3.48
N GLN A 149 8.16 -2.79 -2.29
CA GLN A 149 7.93 -3.71 -1.19
C GLN A 149 6.52 -3.47 -0.61
N MET A 150 5.86 -4.54 -0.24
CA MET A 150 4.55 -4.46 0.42
C MET A 150 4.61 -5.19 1.75
N ILE A 151 3.86 -4.68 2.73
CA ILE A 151 3.74 -5.25 4.07
C ILE A 151 5.14 -5.61 4.62
N SER A 152 6.07 -4.68 4.52
CA SER A 152 7.45 -4.89 4.96
C SER A 152 7.85 -3.96 6.10
N SER A 153 8.67 -4.44 7.01
CA SER A 153 9.46 -3.61 7.89
C SER A 153 10.89 -4.11 7.91
N GLY A 154 11.82 -3.23 8.09
CA GLY A 154 13.20 -3.61 8.36
C GLY A 154 13.40 -4.26 9.74
N GLU A 155 12.35 -4.58 10.50
CA GLU A 155 12.41 -5.11 11.86
C GLU A 155 11.36 -6.19 12.13
N GLU A 156 11.67 -7.11 13.00
CA GLU A 156 11.24 -8.49 13.18
C GLU A 156 9.77 -8.78 13.55
N TYR A 157 8.85 -7.84 13.64
CA TYR A 157 7.49 -8.15 14.14
C TYR A 157 6.40 -7.42 13.40
N PHE A 158 5.63 -8.17 12.58
CA PHE A 158 4.34 -7.75 12.08
C PHE A 158 3.22 -8.56 12.74
N PRO A 159 2.45 -7.95 13.61
CA PRO A 159 1.16 -8.52 13.95
C PRO A 159 0.22 -8.37 12.74
N ASP A 160 -0.79 -9.22 12.68
CA ASP A 160 -1.97 -9.20 11.81
C ASP A 160 -2.65 -7.82 11.77
N PHE A 161 -2.05 -6.79 11.18
CA PHE A 161 -2.59 -5.44 11.31
C PHE A 161 -3.31 -4.94 10.07
N CYS A 162 -3.07 -5.54 8.91
CA CYS A 162 -3.81 -5.18 7.70
C CYS A 162 -4.04 -6.37 6.77
N GLU A 163 -5.01 -6.20 5.91
CA GLU A 163 -5.27 -7.04 4.75
C GLU A 163 -5.21 -6.15 3.51
N MET A 164 -4.81 -6.71 2.37
CA MET A 164 -4.56 -5.95 1.15
C MET A 164 -4.93 -6.76 -0.08
N CYS A 165 -5.39 -6.09 -1.12
CA CYS A 165 -5.59 -6.65 -2.45
C CYS A 165 -5.67 -5.58 -3.54
N GLN A 166 -5.70 -6.02 -4.81
CA GLN A 166 -5.91 -5.17 -5.99
C GLN A 166 -4.91 -4.02 -6.07
N VAL A 167 -3.61 -4.31 -5.88
CA VAL A 167 -2.56 -3.30 -5.97
C VAL A 167 -2.28 -2.96 -7.42
N ARG A 168 -2.42 -1.70 -7.78
CA ARG A 168 -2.24 -1.17 -9.14
C ARG A 168 -1.31 0.02 -9.12
N PHE A 169 -0.28 -0.02 -9.94
CA PHE A 169 0.65 1.09 -10.07
C PHE A 169 0.66 1.61 -11.51
N TRP A 170 0.30 2.87 -11.66
CA TRP A 170 0.17 3.56 -12.94
C TRP A 170 1.31 4.56 -13.12
N LYS A 171 1.84 4.68 -14.33
CA LYS A 171 2.85 5.69 -14.73
C LYS A 171 2.24 7.06 -15.07
N VAL A 172 1.01 7.29 -14.69
CA VAL A 172 0.26 8.52 -14.96
C VAL A 172 -0.51 8.96 -13.73
N THR A 173 -0.78 10.25 -13.63
CA THR A 173 -1.73 10.79 -12.64
C THR A 173 -3.14 10.48 -13.09
N ARG A 174 -3.89 9.73 -12.28
CA ARG A 174 -5.29 9.40 -12.52
C ARG A 174 -6.22 10.40 -11.86
N THR A 175 -7.28 10.76 -12.56
CA THR A 175 -8.33 11.64 -12.05
C THR A 175 -9.24 10.91 -11.05
N VAL A 176 -9.93 11.69 -10.20
CA VAL A 176 -11.00 11.20 -9.30
C VAL A 176 -11.99 10.28 -10.04
N ASN A 177 -12.42 10.70 -11.25
CA ASN A 177 -13.39 9.93 -12.04
C ASN A 177 -12.82 8.59 -12.53
N GLN A 178 -11.56 8.55 -12.94
CA GLN A 178 -10.88 7.32 -13.34
C GLN A 178 -10.74 6.35 -12.16
N ILE A 179 -10.32 6.87 -10.99
CA ILE A 179 -10.21 6.08 -9.76
C ILE A 179 -11.57 5.51 -9.36
N LYS A 180 -12.60 6.35 -9.26
CA LYS A 180 -13.97 5.92 -8.91
C LYS A 180 -14.54 4.88 -9.86
N LYS A 181 -14.29 5.04 -11.16
CA LYS A 181 -14.80 4.12 -12.18
C LYS A 181 -14.17 2.73 -12.05
N SER A 182 -12.90 2.64 -11.68
CA SER A 182 -12.15 1.39 -11.69
C SER A 182 -11.96 0.73 -10.32
N MET A 183 -12.26 1.42 -9.21
CA MET A 183 -11.98 0.85 -7.90
C MET A 183 -12.77 -0.44 -7.59
N TYR A 184 -13.93 -0.66 -8.23
CA TYR A 184 -14.76 -1.85 -8.07
C TYR A 184 -14.72 -2.79 -9.27
N THR A 185 -13.88 -2.53 -10.27
CA THR A 185 -13.81 -3.32 -11.49
C THR A 185 -12.38 -3.72 -11.79
N GLU A 186 -12.21 -4.81 -12.52
CA GLU A 186 -10.94 -5.09 -13.15
C GLU A 186 -10.58 -3.96 -14.12
N VAL A 187 -9.29 -3.71 -14.27
CA VAL A 187 -8.76 -2.76 -15.23
C VAL A 187 -8.19 -3.52 -16.43
N ASP A 188 -8.09 -2.85 -17.55
CA ASP A 188 -7.38 -3.40 -18.71
C ASP A 188 -5.89 -3.50 -18.35
N TYR A 189 -5.44 -4.71 -18.05
CA TYR A 189 -4.05 -4.99 -17.68
C TYR A 189 -3.08 -4.89 -18.87
N THR A 190 -3.57 -4.67 -20.08
CA THR A 190 -2.75 -4.37 -21.26
C THR A 190 -2.51 -2.87 -21.47
N ASP A 191 -3.10 -2.00 -20.62
CA ASP A 191 -2.85 -0.56 -20.69
C ASP A 191 -1.37 -0.26 -20.42
N LYS A 192 -0.70 0.31 -21.43
CA LYS A 192 0.73 0.66 -21.35
C LYS A 192 1.11 1.62 -20.22
N ASN A 193 0.13 2.32 -19.65
CA ASN A 193 0.35 3.20 -18.50
C ASN A 193 0.28 2.44 -17.17
N LEU A 194 -0.21 1.21 -17.17
CA LEU A 194 -0.24 0.35 -15.98
C LEU A 194 1.13 -0.33 -15.85
N LEU A 195 1.86 0.02 -14.81
CA LEU A 195 3.20 -0.50 -14.54
C LEU A 195 3.16 -1.85 -13.85
N LEU A 196 2.26 -2.00 -12.88
CA LEU A 196 2.08 -3.17 -12.05
C LEU A 196 0.59 -3.37 -11.75
N TYR A 197 0.13 -4.60 -11.82
CA TYR A 197 -1.17 -5.00 -11.28
C TYR A 197 -1.07 -6.36 -10.60
N LEU A 198 -1.27 -6.36 -9.29
CA LEU A 198 -1.33 -7.55 -8.45
C LEU A 198 -2.78 -7.73 -7.99
N PRO A 199 -3.56 -8.61 -8.59
CA PRO A 199 -4.91 -8.95 -8.12
C PRO A 199 -4.89 -9.53 -6.71
N MET A 200 -3.82 -10.29 -6.37
CA MET A 200 -3.64 -11.01 -5.11
C MET A 200 -4.72 -12.10 -4.91
N ASN A 201 -4.89 -12.93 -5.92
CA ASN A 201 -5.89 -14.00 -5.94
C ASN A 201 -5.28 -15.39 -6.17
N GLU A 202 -4.00 -15.56 -5.91
CA GLU A 202 -3.25 -16.81 -6.14
C GLU A 202 -3.68 -17.93 -5.19
N GLY A 203 -4.07 -17.61 -3.97
CA GLY A 203 -4.59 -18.58 -3.01
C GLY A 203 -3.55 -19.20 -2.09
N GLU A 204 -4.04 -20.04 -1.19
CA GLU A 204 -3.22 -20.64 -0.12
C GLU A 204 -2.06 -21.46 -0.70
N GLY A 205 -0.88 -21.26 -0.12
CA GLY A 205 0.36 -21.92 -0.55
C GLY A 205 1.11 -21.16 -1.65
N ALA A 206 0.59 -20.05 -2.16
CA ALA A 206 1.32 -19.22 -3.12
C ALA A 206 2.60 -18.64 -2.47
N THR A 207 3.66 -18.59 -3.24
CA THR A 207 4.95 -17.99 -2.86
C THR A 207 5.28 -16.75 -3.70
N ILE A 208 4.47 -16.49 -4.72
CA ILE A 208 4.64 -15.36 -5.65
C ILE A 208 3.26 -14.76 -5.89
N LEU A 209 3.19 -13.43 -5.90
CA LEU A 209 2.08 -12.66 -6.45
C LEU A 209 2.44 -12.27 -7.87
N HIS A 210 1.59 -12.62 -8.82
CA HIS A 210 1.87 -12.40 -10.24
C HIS A 210 1.43 -11.02 -10.70
N ASP A 211 2.36 -10.31 -11.35
CA ASP A 211 2.07 -9.11 -12.11
C ASP A 211 1.38 -9.47 -13.43
N VAL A 212 0.07 -9.27 -13.47
CA VAL A 212 -0.73 -9.64 -14.66
C VAL A 212 -0.54 -8.71 -15.85
N THR A 213 0.21 -7.61 -15.70
CA THR A 213 0.52 -6.69 -16.81
C THR A 213 1.52 -7.28 -17.81
N GLY A 214 2.28 -8.28 -17.39
CA GLY A 214 3.38 -8.84 -18.19
C GLY A 214 4.65 -8.00 -18.19
N ASN A 215 4.74 -6.95 -17.36
CA ASN A 215 5.95 -6.12 -17.23
C ASN A 215 7.06 -6.80 -16.40
N GLY A 216 6.77 -7.95 -15.78
CA GLY A 216 7.76 -8.75 -15.05
C GLY A 216 8.02 -8.27 -13.63
N HIS A 217 7.04 -7.65 -13.00
CA HIS A 217 7.13 -7.13 -11.63
C HIS A 217 6.46 -8.07 -10.61
N ASP A 218 6.64 -9.37 -10.78
CA ASP A 218 6.18 -10.37 -9.81
C ASP A 218 6.76 -10.08 -8.42
N VAL A 219 5.98 -10.38 -7.38
CA VAL A 219 6.34 -10.10 -5.99
C VAL A 219 6.47 -11.39 -5.21
N GLU A 220 7.64 -11.67 -4.67
CA GLU A 220 7.85 -12.82 -3.79
C GLU A 220 7.16 -12.59 -2.44
N ILE A 221 6.45 -13.62 -1.97
CA ILE A 221 5.86 -13.66 -0.63
C ILE A 221 6.90 -14.22 0.34
N GLY A 222 7.29 -13.39 1.31
CA GLY A 222 8.28 -13.74 2.32
C GLY A 222 9.66 -13.16 2.03
N ASN A 223 10.51 -13.14 3.05
CA ASN A 223 11.88 -12.63 2.95
C ASN A 223 12.86 -13.77 2.72
N SER A 224 13.68 -13.69 1.69
CA SER A 224 14.75 -14.65 1.39
C SER A 224 15.80 -14.77 2.51
N ASN A 225 15.91 -13.75 3.36
CA ASN A 225 16.88 -13.70 4.47
C ASN A 225 16.38 -14.32 5.78
N LEU A 226 15.08 -14.65 5.87
CA LEU A 226 14.48 -15.29 7.02
C LEU A 226 14.07 -16.70 6.59
N GLY A 227 14.59 -17.71 7.23
CA GLY A 227 14.46 -19.13 6.84
C GLY A 227 13.05 -19.54 6.40
N ASN A 228 12.96 -20.60 5.62
CA ASN A 228 11.73 -21.11 4.98
C ASN A 228 10.52 -21.31 5.92
N GLU A 229 10.76 -21.46 7.20
CA GLU A 229 9.73 -21.62 8.23
C GLU A 229 8.83 -20.39 8.43
N ASN A 230 9.28 -19.22 8.01
CA ASN A 230 8.56 -17.95 8.13
C ASN A 230 7.77 -17.57 6.86
N ARG A 231 7.95 -18.28 5.75
CA ARG A 231 7.23 -18.04 4.48
C ARG A 231 5.77 -18.49 4.51
N GLN A 232 5.36 -19.32 5.47
CA GLN A 232 4.06 -20.01 5.47
C GLN A 232 2.94 -19.29 6.24
N LYS A 233 3.09 -18.03 6.58
CA LYS A 233 2.12 -17.34 7.45
C LYS A 233 1.21 -16.35 6.76
N VAL A 234 1.20 -16.34 5.45
CA VAL A 234 0.22 -15.59 4.66
C VAL A 234 -1.10 -16.38 4.67
N THR A 235 -2.18 -15.71 5.00
CA THR A 235 -3.53 -16.26 4.91
C THR A 235 -4.31 -15.55 3.83
N TRP A 236 -5.23 -16.26 3.20
CA TRP A 236 -6.06 -15.77 2.14
C TRP A 236 -7.51 -15.73 2.60
N GLU A 237 -8.17 -14.63 2.37
CA GLU A 237 -9.59 -14.48 2.67
C GLU A 237 -10.34 -14.03 1.42
N THR A 238 -11.56 -14.50 1.27
CA THR A 238 -12.41 -14.16 0.13
C THR A 238 -13.35 -13.03 0.51
N TYR A 239 -13.38 -11.97 -0.28
CA TYR A 239 -14.25 -10.82 -0.09
C TYR A 239 -15.05 -10.48 -1.34
N SER A 240 -16.20 -9.86 -1.15
CA SER A 240 -16.88 -9.14 -2.20
C SER A 240 -17.01 -7.68 -1.79
N PHE A 241 -16.53 -6.78 -2.62
CA PHE A 241 -16.76 -5.35 -2.40
C PHE A 241 -18.17 -5.02 -2.88
N ALA A 242 -19.08 -4.75 -1.94
CA ALA A 242 -20.40 -4.23 -2.27
C ALA A 242 -20.26 -2.81 -2.83
N GLN A 243 -20.95 -2.55 -3.95
CA GLN A 243 -21.08 -1.21 -4.51
C GLN A 243 -21.95 -0.33 -3.64
#